data_b7325f9e9de8a4d3d78619b71f1c549a
#
_entry.id   b7325f9e9de8a4d3d78619b71f1c549a
#
_cell.length_a   1.000
_cell.length_b   1.000
_cell.length_c   1.000
_cell.angle_alpha   90.00
_cell.angle_beta   90.00
_cell.angle_gamma   90.00
#
_symmetry.space_group_name_H-M   'P 1'
#
loop_
_entity.id
_entity.type
_entity.pdbx_description
1 polymer ?
#
loop_
_entity_poly.entity_id
_entity_poly.type
_entity_poly.pdbx_seq_one_letter_code
_entity_poly.pdbx_strand_id
1 'polypeptide(L)'
;ILTYAGCVLFSALFSGLFVTGSLTIWEELFDIATPARLNELLNTGNPLLKQLMYDAPGTYQHCMNVAALAEGAAEKIGANALLAKVGAAYHDVGKLRRPQYFKENQQAENIHDTLSPQESASIIIAHQKDGATILAKNKLPGAVVRIAAEHHGNSMMTYFYRKAAETDPNVNPKGFRYPGNKPSTREGAIVMLADCCEAAVRSLGDCTREAREAMVHKIIWGKLTDGENQLSEVPLTLADISSIEKSFIRTFGGLMHDRIEYPEEAKKE
;
A
#
# COMPACT_ATOMS: atom_id res chain seq x y z
N ILE A 1 27.20 1.96 -52.08
CA ILE A 1 25.84 2.09 -51.56
C ILE A 1 25.51 0.90 -50.67
N LEU A 2 25.69 -0.37 -51.11
CA LEU A 2 25.36 -1.56 -50.34
C LEU A 2 26.12 -1.67 -49.01
N THR A 3 27.41 -1.32 -49.03
CA THR A 3 28.29 -1.32 -47.85
C THR A 3 27.82 -0.29 -46.81
N TYR A 4 27.46 0.91 -47.23
CA TYR A 4 26.93 1.95 -46.35
C TYR A 4 25.57 1.56 -45.74
N ALA A 5 24.68 0.97 -46.54
CA ALA A 5 23.41 0.46 -46.05
C ALA A 5 23.62 -0.66 -45.01
N GLY A 6 24.58 -1.56 -45.26
CA GLY A 6 24.96 -2.61 -44.30
C GLY A 6 25.50 -2.07 -42.97
N CYS A 7 26.39 -1.06 -43.03
CA CYS A 7 26.92 -0.37 -41.86
C CYS A 7 25.83 0.31 -41.02
N VAL A 8 24.87 0.98 -41.68
CA VAL A 8 23.75 1.64 -41.00
C VAL A 8 22.85 0.64 -40.31
N LEU A 9 22.49 -0.45 -40.99
CA LEU A 9 21.68 -1.51 -40.39
C LEU A 9 22.40 -2.17 -39.21
N PHE A 10 23.67 -2.49 -39.35
CA PHE A 10 24.47 -3.07 -38.27
C PHE A 10 24.55 -2.11 -37.08
N SER A 11 24.84 -0.81 -37.30
CA SER A 11 24.90 0.20 -36.26
C SER A 11 23.56 0.33 -35.51
N ALA A 12 22.43 0.36 -36.24
CA ALA A 12 21.11 0.43 -35.65
C ALA A 12 20.78 -0.78 -34.78
N LEU A 13 21.05 -2.00 -35.29
CA LEU A 13 20.86 -3.25 -34.53
C LEU A 13 21.77 -3.30 -33.30
N PHE A 14 23.05 -2.97 -33.46
CA PHE A 14 24.00 -2.96 -32.36
C PHE A 14 23.61 -1.95 -31.28
N SER A 15 23.24 -0.72 -31.67
CA SER A 15 22.77 0.30 -30.74
C SER A 15 21.51 -0.12 -30.00
N GLY A 16 20.54 -0.73 -30.70
CA GLY A 16 19.32 -1.24 -30.08
C GLY A 16 19.61 -2.33 -29.05
N LEU A 17 20.45 -3.31 -29.41
CA LEU A 17 20.86 -4.39 -28.50
C LEU A 17 21.64 -3.85 -27.29
N PHE A 18 22.56 -2.91 -27.55
CA PHE A 18 23.37 -2.31 -26.49
C PHE A 18 22.51 -1.51 -25.50
N VAL A 19 21.60 -0.67 -25.97
CA VAL A 19 20.72 0.12 -25.13
C VAL A 19 19.82 -0.81 -24.31
N THR A 20 19.17 -1.78 -24.96
CA THR A 20 18.27 -2.71 -24.27
C THR A 20 19.03 -3.59 -23.26
N GLY A 21 20.21 -4.10 -23.63
CA GLY A 21 21.01 -4.96 -22.77
C GLY A 21 21.67 -4.21 -21.59
N SER A 22 21.92 -2.92 -21.72
CA SER A 22 22.49 -2.11 -20.64
C SER A 22 21.44 -1.45 -19.74
N LEU A 23 20.16 -1.50 -20.09
CA LEU A 23 19.08 -0.80 -19.39
C LEU A 23 19.08 -1.11 -17.89
N THR A 24 19.17 -2.38 -17.52
CA THR A 24 19.17 -2.82 -16.10
C THR A 24 20.33 -2.22 -15.30
N ILE A 25 21.49 -2.02 -15.94
CA ILE A 25 22.64 -1.38 -15.30
C ILE A 25 22.33 0.08 -14.99
N TRP A 26 21.71 0.79 -15.93
CA TRP A 26 21.33 2.19 -15.76
C TRP A 26 20.20 2.36 -14.74
N GLU A 27 19.22 1.46 -14.74
CA GLU A 27 18.15 1.40 -13.74
C GLU A 27 18.69 1.28 -12.32
N GLU A 28 19.68 0.38 -12.11
CA GLU A 28 20.30 0.17 -10.79
C GLU A 28 21.22 1.36 -10.40
N LEU A 29 22.02 1.86 -11.35
CA LEU A 29 22.99 2.94 -11.10
C LEU A 29 22.32 4.29 -10.77
N PHE A 30 21.21 4.61 -11.43
CA PHE A 30 20.48 5.86 -11.26
C PHE A 30 19.18 5.71 -10.46
N ASP A 31 18.92 4.53 -9.91
CA ASP A 31 17.68 4.21 -9.16
C ASP A 31 16.40 4.58 -9.94
N ILE A 32 16.36 4.23 -11.22
CA ILE A 32 15.22 4.53 -12.08
C ILE A 32 14.17 3.43 -12.00
N ALA A 33 12.94 3.79 -11.67
CA ALA A 33 11.79 2.88 -11.70
C ALA A 33 11.13 2.90 -13.09
N THR A 34 11.70 2.17 -14.06
CA THR A 34 11.09 2.06 -15.39
C THR A 34 9.78 1.24 -15.34
N PRO A 35 8.86 1.45 -16.31
CA PRO A 35 7.66 0.62 -16.40
C PRO A 35 7.96 -0.87 -16.54
N ALA A 36 9.04 -1.24 -17.23
CA ALA A 36 9.48 -2.63 -17.38
C ALA A 36 9.84 -3.24 -16.01
N ARG A 37 10.69 -2.57 -15.24
CA ARG A 37 11.11 -2.99 -13.90
C ARG A 37 9.92 -3.04 -12.93
N LEU A 38 9.03 -2.06 -12.97
CA LEU A 38 7.82 -2.03 -12.13
C LEU A 38 6.87 -3.19 -12.47
N ASN A 39 6.65 -3.51 -13.75
CA ASN A 39 5.83 -4.65 -14.15
C ASN A 39 6.44 -6.00 -13.74
N GLU A 40 7.76 -6.13 -13.79
CA GLU A 40 8.46 -7.33 -13.31
C GLU A 40 8.20 -7.56 -11.81
N LEU A 41 8.17 -6.52 -11.00
CA LEU A 41 7.87 -6.60 -9.57
C LEU A 41 6.43 -7.10 -9.30
N LEU A 42 5.47 -6.85 -10.18
CA LEU A 42 4.09 -7.35 -10.04
C LEU A 42 3.93 -8.79 -10.52
N ASN A 43 4.96 -9.39 -11.12
CA ASN A 43 4.90 -10.77 -11.53
C ASN A 43 4.75 -11.68 -10.30
N THR A 44 3.75 -12.56 -10.31
CA THR A 44 3.54 -13.55 -9.24
C THR A 44 4.71 -14.52 -9.07
N GLY A 45 5.63 -14.58 -10.03
CA GLY A 45 6.92 -15.27 -9.93
C GLY A 45 7.95 -14.59 -9.02
N ASN A 46 7.77 -13.30 -8.68
CA ASN A 46 8.71 -12.58 -7.82
C ASN A 46 8.85 -13.25 -6.45
N PRO A 47 10.07 -13.58 -6.01
CA PRO A 47 10.28 -14.33 -4.77
C PRO A 47 9.69 -13.66 -3.52
N LEU A 48 9.83 -12.32 -3.42
CA LEU A 48 9.33 -11.57 -2.26
C LEU A 48 7.80 -11.51 -2.23
N LEU A 49 7.17 -11.37 -3.40
CA LEU A 49 5.71 -11.38 -3.50
C LEU A 49 5.15 -12.77 -3.20
N LYS A 50 5.82 -13.83 -3.67
CA LYS A 50 5.51 -15.21 -3.29
C LYS A 50 5.64 -15.44 -1.79
N GLN A 51 6.72 -14.95 -1.18
CA GLN A 51 6.90 -15.07 0.25
C GLN A 51 5.74 -14.39 0.99
N LEU A 52 5.35 -13.18 0.59
CA LEU A 52 4.20 -12.49 1.19
C LEU A 52 2.92 -13.31 1.05
N MET A 53 2.68 -13.92 -0.11
CA MET A 53 1.50 -14.73 -0.38
C MET A 53 1.42 -16.00 0.48
N TYR A 54 2.56 -16.66 0.77
CA TYR A 54 2.58 -17.91 1.52
C TYR A 54 2.71 -17.70 3.03
N ASP A 55 3.56 -16.76 3.46
CA ASP A 55 3.87 -16.57 4.88
C ASP A 55 2.90 -15.59 5.57
N ALA A 56 2.27 -14.68 4.80
CA ALA A 56 1.33 -13.68 5.29
C ALA A 56 0.16 -13.47 4.31
N PRO A 57 -0.70 -14.50 4.07
CA PRO A 57 -1.73 -14.46 3.03
C PRO A 57 -2.76 -13.35 3.24
N GLY A 58 -3.12 -13.03 4.46
CA GLY A 58 -4.03 -11.92 4.78
C GLY A 58 -3.42 -10.58 4.40
N THR A 59 -2.14 -10.36 4.71
CA THR A 59 -1.40 -9.15 4.30
C THR A 59 -1.25 -9.08 2.78
N TYR A 60 -0.96 -10.21 2.11
CA TYR A 60 -0.91 -10.24 0.64
C TYR A 60 -2.24 -9.79 0.02
N GLN A 61 -3.36 -10.34 0.49
CA GLN A 61 -4.69 -9.97 -0.03
C GLN A 61 -5.00 -8.49 0.22
N HIS A 62 -4.68 -7.99 1.41
CA HIS A 62 -4.78 -6.56 1.73
C HIS A 62 -3.96 -5.70 0.77
N CYS A 63 -2.68 -6.02 0.58
CA CYS A 63 -1.81 -5.29 -0.35
C CYS A 63 -2.36 -5.27 -1.79
N MET A 64 -2.95 -6.37 -2.27
CA MET A 64 -3.54 -6.42 -3.60
C MET A 64 -4.81 -5.55 -3.72
N ASN A 65 -5.64 -5.51 -2.68
CA ASN A 65 -6.79 -4.62 -2.62
C ASN A 65 -6.35 -3.14 -2.62
N VAL A 66 -5.36 -2.80 -1.78
CA VAL A 66 -4.78 -1.44 -1.73
C VAL A 66 -4.16 -1.07 -3.08
N ALA A 67 -3.48 -2.02 -3.76
CA ALA A 67 -2.90 -1.80 -5.07
C ALA A 67 -3.95 -1.46 -6.14
N ALA A 68 -5.10 -2.15 -6.12
CA ALA A 68 -6.21 -1.85 -7.04
C ALA A 68 -6.82 -0.46 -6.78
N LEU A 69 -6.98 -0.10 -5.50
CA LEU A 69 -7.45 1.24 -5.10
C LEU A 69 -6.47 2.33 -5.54
N ALA A 70 -5.17 2.13 -5.26
CA ALA A 70 -4.13 3.11 -5.52
C ALA A 70 -3.91 3.33 -7.03
N GLU A 71 -3.91 2.26 -7.85
CA GLU A 71 -3.80 2.34 -9.30
C GLU A 71 -4.92 3.19 -9.89
N GLY A 72 -6.18 2.84 -9.58
CA GLY A 72 -7.34 3.56 -10.13
C GLY A 72 -7.41 5.02 -9.69
N ALA A 73 -6.99 5.34 -8.49
CA ALA A 73 -6.94 6.72 -8.01
C ALA A 73 -5.81 7.53 -8.65
N ALA A 74 -4.62 6.92 -8.78
CA ALA A 74 -3.48 7.56 -9.43
C ALA A 74 -3.77 7.91 -10.90
N GLU A 75 -4.44 7.01 -11.65
CA GLU A 75 -4.91 7.29 -13.01
C GLU A 75 -5.83 8.53 -13.06
N LYS A 76 -6.77 8.63 -12.12
CA LYS A 76 -7.76 9.73 -12.10
C LYS A 76 -7.15 11.10 -11.89
N ILE A 77 -6.04 11.18 -11.17
CA ILE A 77 -5.38 12.47 -10.89
C ILE A 77 -4.10 12.69 -11.72
N GLY A 78 -3.80 11.79 -12.69
CA GLY A 78 -2.60 11.88 -13.53
C GLY A 78 -1.30 11.69 -12.75
N ALA A 79 -1.30 10.88 -11.68
CA ALA A 79 -0.11 10.40 -11.00
C ALA A 79 0.40 9.10 -11.66
N ASN A 80 1.56 8.60 -11.24
CA ASN A 80 2.11 7.36 -11.79
C ASN A 80 1.35 6.14 -11.23
N ALA A 81 0.34 5.67 -11.97
CA ALA A 81 -0.54 4.58 -11.56
C ALA A 81 0.22 3.26 -11.33
N LEU A 82 1.20 2.94 -12.18
CA LEU A 82 1.99 1.73 -12.04
C LEU A 82 2.89 1.79 -10.79
N LEU A 83 3.49 2.94 -10.48
CA LEU A 83 4.28 3.11 -9.27
C LEU A 83 3.39 3.03 -8.01
N ALA A 84 2.20 3.64 -8.03
CA ALA A 84 1.25 3.56 -6.94
C ALA A 84 0.82 2.11 -6.67
N LYS A 85 0.52 1.34 -7.75
CA LYS A 85 0.18 -0.07 -7.68
C LYS A 85 1.29 -0.92 -7.07
N VAL A 86 2.53 -0.77 -7.58
CA VAL A 86 3.70 -1.53 -7.07
C VAL A 86 3.99 -1.11 -5.64
N GLY A 87 4.02 0.18 -5.34
CA GLY A 87 4.21 0.68 -3.99
C GLY A 87 3.22 0.07 -2.99
N ALA A 88 1.94 0.03 -3.37
CA ALA A 88 0.88 -0.58 -2.59
C ALA A 88 1.05 -2.10 -2.45
N ALA A 89 1.46 -2.81 -3.52
CA ALA A 89 1.67 -4.26 -3.45
C ALA A 89 2.76 -4.67 -2.45
N TYR A 90 3.68 -3.77 -2.13
CA TYR A 90 4.82 -4.03 -1.26
C TYR A 90 4.85 -3.21 0.04
N HIS A 91 3.90 -2.29 0.26
CA HIS A 91 3.95 -1.34 1.38
C HIS A 91 4.07 -2.03 2.75
N ASP A 92 3.43 -3.16 2.88
CA ASP A 92 3.29 -3.94 4.12
C ASP A 92 4.23 -5.17 4.21
N VAL A 93 5.20 -5.30 3.32
CA VAL A 93 6.13 -6.44 3.30
C VAL A 93 6.89 -6.62 4.62
N GLY A 94 7.00 -5.58 5.42
CA GLY A 94 7.61 -5.64 6.75
C GLY A 94 6.90 -6.55 7.74
N LYS A 95 5.60 -6.80 7.52
CA LYS A 95 4.79 -7.74 8.32
C LYS A 95 5.29 -9.18 8.22
N LEU A 96 6.10 -9.52 7.19
CA LEU A 96 6.79 -10.81 7.07
C LEU A 96 7.71 -11.14 8.24
N ARG A 97 8.17 -10.15 9.01
CA ARG A 97 8.99 -10.40 10.20
C ARG A 97 8.23 -11.15 11.29
N ARG A 98 6.93 -10.84 11.45
CA ARG A 98 6.07 -11.37 12.51
C ARG A 98 4.61 -11.42 12.05
N PRO A 99 4.25 -12.22 11.02
CA PRO A 99 2.92 -12.19 10.40
C PRO A 99 1.77 -12.41 11.38
N GLN A 100 1.97 -13.28 12.38
CA GLN A 100 0.97 -13.65 13.38
C GLN A 100 0.53 -12.49 14.30
N TYR A 101 1.29 -11.40 14.36
CA TYR A 101 0.91 -10.22 15.14
C TYR A 101 -0.05 -9.27 14.38
N PHE A 102 -0.32 -9.53 13.11
CA PHE A 102 -1.23 -8.71 12.31
C PHE A 102 -2.57 -9.42 12.13
N LYS A 103 -3.65 -8.72 12.51
CA LYS A 103 -5.00 -9.29 12.63
C LYS A 103 -5.46 -10.02 11.38
N GLU A 104 -5.10 -9.53 10.21
CA GLU A 104 -5.46 -10.13 8.92
C GLU A 104 -4.85 -11.52 8.69
N ASN A 105 -3.79 -11.89 9.44
CA ASN A 105 -3.15 -13.21 9.38
C ASN A 105 -3.51 -14.10 10.58
N GLN A 106 -4.28 -13.60 11.56
CA GLN A 106 -4.68 -14.37 12.74
C GLN A 106 -5.89 -15.24 12.42
N GLN A 107 -5.89 -16.47 12.94
CA GLN A 107 -6.98 -17.45 12.76
C GLN A 107 -7.87 -17.63 14.00
N ALA A 108 -7.40 -17.28 15.18
CA ALA A 108 -8.04 -17.51 16.46
C ALA A 108 -7.96 -16.28 17.39
N GLU A 109 -7.40 -16.46 18.58
CA GLU A 109 -7.28 -15.39 19.58
C GLU A 109 -6.31 -14.28 19.12
N ASN A 110 -6.64 -13.04 19.49
CA ASN A 110 -5.79 -11.90 19.20
C ASN A 110 -4.58 -11.87 20.15
N ILE A 111 -3.38 -12.08 19.63
CA ILE A 111 -2.14 -12.10 20.41
C ILE A 111 -1.95 -10.81 21.23
N HIS A 112 -2.45 -9.67 20.73
CA HIS A 112 -2.36 -8.40 21.42
C HIS A 112 -3.18 -8.30 22.70
N ASP A 113 -4.08 -9.24 22.96
CA ASP A 113 -4.84 -9.26 24.21
C ASP A 113 -4.00 -9.73 25.41
N THR A 114 -2.89 -10.42 25.14
CA THR A 114 -1.92 -10.89 26.15
C THR A 114 -0.73 -9.95 26.34
N LEU A 115 -0.60 -8.91 25.51
CA LEU A 115 0.51 -7.95 25.54
C LEU A 115 0.08 -6.62 26.14
N SER A 116 1.06 -5.88 26.68
CA SER A 116 0.83 -4.48 27.02
C SER A 116 0.57 -3.63 25.77
N PRO A 117 -0.18 -2.52 25.89
CA PRO A 117 -0.39 -1.62 24.76
C PRO A 117 0.92 -1.09 24.15
N GLN A 118 1.96 -0.88 24.96
CA GLN A 118 3.28 -0.43 24.51
C GLN A 118 4.00 -1.48 23.67
N GLU A 119 3.99 -2.74 24.12
CA GLU A 119 4.59 -3.85 23.37
C GLU A 119 3.85 -4.06 22.03
N SER A 120 2.53 -4.06 22.07
CA SER A 120 1.68 -4.15 20.88
C SER A 120 1.98 -3.06 19.86
N ALA A 121 2.03 -1.80 20.31
CA ALA A 121 2.35 -0.66 19.46
C ALA A 121 3.76 -0.79 18.86
N SER A 122 4.77 -1.15 19.68
CA SER A 122 6.15 -1.32 19.23
C SER A 122 6.29 -2.38 18.13
N ILE A 123 5.60 -3.53 18.28
CA ILE A 123 5.63 -4.61 17.30
C ILE A 123 5.00 -4.16 15.97
N ILE A 124 3.83 -3.50 16.04
CA ILE A 124 3.13 -3.06 14.85
C ILE A 124 3.89 -1.92 14.16
N ILE A 125 4.36 -0.91 14.88
CA ILE A 125 5.12 0.22 14.33
C ILE A 125 6.38 -0.24 13.58
N ALA A 126 7.03 -1.31 14.06
CA ALA A 126 8.28 -1.80 13.50
C ALA A 126 8.15 -2.21 12.01
N HIS A 127 6.94 -2.65 11.53
CA HIS A 127 6.79 -3.15 10.17
C HIS A 127 7.12 -2.10 9.10
N GLN A 128 6.88 -0.82 9.36
CA GLN A 128 7.20 0.26 8.42
C GLN A 128 8.70 0.30 8.11
N LYS A 129 9.54 0.29 9.16
CA LYS A 129 11.01 0.27 9.02
C LYS A 129 11.52 -1.07 8.49
N ASP A 130 10.93 -2.17 8.96
CA ASP A 130 11.28 -3.52 8.50
C ASP A 130 10.97 -3.68 7.01
N GLY A 131 9.83 -3.15 6.54
CA GLY A 131 9.43 -3.14 5.14
C GLY A 131 10.46 -2.41 4.27
N ALA A 132 10.77 -1.17 4.60
CA ALA A 132 11.79 -0.40 3.88
C ALA A 132 13.14 -1.13 3.84
N THR A 133 13.55 -1.77 4.95
CA THR A 133 14.79 -2.53 5.04
C THR A 133 14.75 -3.78 4.14
N ILE A 134 13.64 -4.52 4.13
CA ILE A 134 13.48 -5.72 3.29
C ILE A 134 13.52 -5.32 1.81
N LEU A 135 12.80 -4.26 1.42
CA LEU A 135 12.76 -3.80 0.02
C LEU A 135 14.13 -3.33 -0.46
N ALA A 136 14.83 -2.52 0.33
CA ALA A 136 16.18 -2.05 0.00
C ALA A 136 17.17 -3.23 -0.15
N LYS A 137 17.08 -4.24 0.73
CA LYS A 137 17.92 -5.44 0.69
C LYS A 137 17.68 -6.29 -0.57
N ASN A 138 16.45 -6.28 -1.07
CA ASN A 138 16.04 -6.95 -2.31
C ASN A 138 16.21 -6.05 -3.55
N LYS A 139 16.89 -4.89 -3.42
CA LYS A 139 17.21 -3.95 -4.50
C LYS A 139 15.99 -3.44 -5.28
N LEU A 140 14.85 -3.27 -4.59
CA LEU A 140 13.70 -2.63 -5.19
C LEU A 140 13.98 -1.14 -5.44
N PRO A 141 13.34 -0.50 -6.43
CA PRO A 141 13.51 0.92 -6.71
C PRO A 141 13.26 1.78 -5.47
N GLY A 142 14.08 2.79 -5.24
CA GLY A 142 13.98 3.69 -4.08
C GLY A 142 12.62 4.37 -3.96
N ALA A 143 11.94 4.62 -5.08
CA ALA A 143 10.57 5.12 -5.06
C ALA A 143 9.58 4.16 -4.38
N VAL A 144 9.73 2.84 -4.58
CA VAL A 144 8.90 1.80 -3.92
C VAL A 144 9.27 1.68 -2.45
N VAL A 145 10.57 1.69 -2.14
CA VAL A 145 11.08 1.68 -0.75
C VAL A 145 10.54 2.88 0.03
N ARG A 146 10.52 4.05 -0.59
CA ARG A 146 10.00 5.29 0.00
C ARG A 146 8.50 5.17 0.32
N ILE A 147 7.69 4.67 -0.58
CA ILE A 147 6.26 4.47 -0.34
C ILE A 147 6.06 3.57 0.91
N ALA A 148 6.78 2.45 1.01
CA ALA A 148 6.71 1.58 2.17
C ALA A 148 7.21 2.26 3.47
N ALA A 149 8.21 3.13 3.38
CA ALA A 149 8.72 3.88 4.54
C ALA A 149 7.78 5.01 5.00
N GLU A 150 6.92 5.53 4.12
CA GLU A 150 6.12 6.72 4.36
C GLU A 150 4.60 6.43 4.50
N HIS A 151 4.12 5.20 4.22
CA HIS A 151 2.68 4.91 4.11
C HIS A 151 1.87 5.14 5.39
N HIS A 152 2.50 5.16 6.56
CA HIS A 152 1.87 5.57 7.82
C HIS A 152 2.32 6.97 8.28
N GLY A 153 3.31 7.57 7.61
CA GLY A 153 3.87 8.85 8.03
C GLY A 153 4.39 8.81 9.46
N ASN A 154 3.99 9.81 10.24
CA ASN A 154 4.23 9.90 11.67
C ASN A 154 2.92 9.84 12.50
N SER A 155 1.89 9.18 11.95
CA SER A 155 0.58 9.09 12.58
C SER A 155 0.62 8.33 13.91
N MET A 156 -0.36 8.61 14.77
CA MET A 156 -0.48 7.95 16.07
C MET A 156 -1.32 6.68 15.98
N MET A 157 -0.90 5.63 16.67
CA MET A 157 -1.69 4.43 16.93
C MET A 157 -2.70 4.70 18.07
N THR A 158 -3.76 5.40 17.72
CA THR A 158 -4.73 5.95 18.68
C THR A 158 -5.36 4.86 19.57
N TYR A 159 -5.61 3.67 19.03
CA TYR A 159 -6.20 2.57 19.81
C TYR A 159 -5.32 2.15 20.99
N PHE A 160 -4.06 1.84 20.74
CA PHE A 160 -3.15 1.40 21.81
C PHE A 160 -2.76 2.55 22.75
N TYR A 161 -2.65 3.76 22.22
CA TYR A 161 -2.42 4.94 23.07
C TYR A 161 -3.57 5.16 24.06
N ARG A 162 -4.83 5.11 23.60
CA ARG A 162 -5.99 5.26 24.50
C ARG A 162 -6.03 4.15 25.54
N LYS A 163 -5.83 2.90 25.14
CA LYS A 163 -5.79 1.76 26.06
C LYS A 163 -4.67 1.90 27.11
N ALA A 164 -3.51 2.45 26.75
CA ALA A 164 -2.43 2.73 27.68
C ALA A 164 -2.77 3.89 28.63
N ALA A 165 -3.40 4.96 28.12
CA ALA A 165 -3.79 6.14 28.90
C ALA A 165 -4.90 5.84 29.91
N GLU A 166 -5.71 4.81 29.71
CA GLU A 166 -6.69 4.32 30.71
C GLU A 166 -5.99 3.80 31.97
N THR A 167 -4.77 3.22 31.83
CA THR A 167 -3.99 2.68 32.94
C THR A 167 -3.00 3.68 33.50
N ASP A 168 -2.36 4.48 32.65
CA ASP A 168 -1.43 5.53 33.00
C ASP A 168 -1.74 6.84 32.23
N PRO A 169 -2.44 7.80 32.87
CA PRO A 169 -2.77 9.08 32.24
C PRO A 169 -1.55 9.89 31.79
N ASN A 170 -0.35 9.60 32.33
CA ASN A 170 0.89 10.28 31.98
C ASN A 170 1.74 9.54 30.93
N VAL A 171 1.18 8.49 30.29
CA VAL A 171 1.89 7.70 29.28
C VAL A 171 2.41 8.59 28.14
N ASN A 172 3.68 8.39 27.77
CA ASN A 172 4.30 9.19 26.72
C ASN A 172 3.72 8.83 25.32
N PRO A 173 3.03 9.76 24.62
CA PRO A 173 2.45 9.51 23.32
C PRO A 173 3.46 9.21 22.22
N LYS A 174 4.74 9.58 22.40
CA LYS A 174 5.79 9.34 21.40
C LYS A 174 6.01 7.84 21.11
N GLY A 175 5.82 6.98 22.11
CA GLY A 175 5.95 5.52 21.96
C GLY A 175 4.86 4.88 21.10
N PHE A 176 3.81 5.62 20.76
CA PHE A 176 2.67 5.16 19.97
C PHE A 176 2.59 5.84 18.59
N ARG A 177 3.64 6.55 18.16
CA ARG A 177 3.71 7.18 16.85
C ARG A 177 4.64 6.42 15.93
N TYR A 178 4.25 6.34 14.67
CA TYR A 178 5.15 5.87 13.62
C TYR A 178 6.33 6.83 13.48
N PRO A 179 7.56 6.32 13.34
CA PRO A 179 8.76 7.15 13.24
C PRO A 179 9.06 7.61 11.80
N GLY A 180 8.20 7.30 10.83
CA GLY A 180 8.40 7.62 9.43
C GLY A 180 8.18 9.10 9.11
N ASN A 181 8.61 9.47 7.89
CA ASN A 181 8.27 10.76 7.32
C ASN A 181 6.86 10.73 6.75
N LYS A 182 6.23 11.90 6.64
CA LYS A 182 4.97 12.04 5.90
C LYS A 182 5.18 11.66 4.43
N PRO A 183 4.13 11.21 3.71
CA PRO A 183 4.23 10.98 2.29
C PRO A 183 4.81 12.19 1.56
N SER A 184 5.81 11.96 0.73
CA SER A 184 6.51 13.00 -0.03
C SER A 184 6.12 13.04 -1.51
N THR A 185 5.33 12.06 -1.98
CA THR A 185 4.87 11.93 -3.37
C THR A 185 3.37 11.72 -3.45
N ARG A 186 2.78 12.06 -4.61
CA ARG A 186 1.34 11.83 -4.85
C ARG A 186 0.98 10.36 -4.73
N GLU A 187 1.81 9.48 -5.23
CA GLU A 187 1.66 8.03 -5.16
C GLU A 187 1.70 7.54 -3.71
N GLY A 188 2.66 8.01 -2.90
CA GLY A 188 2.76 7.69 -1.47
C GLY A 188 1.53 8.13 -0.68
N ALA A 189 1.03 9.34 -0.96
CA ALA A 189 -0.19 9.86 -0.34
C ALA A 189 -1.43 9.02 -0.73
N ILE A 190 -1.54 8.63 -2.01
CA ILE A 190 -2.63 7.76 -2.48
C ILE A 190 -2.57 6.40 -1.78
N VAL A 191 -1.38 5.80 -1.64
CA VAL A 191 -1.21 4.51 -0.95
C VAL A 191 -1.60 4.63 0.52
N MET A 192 -1.20 5.68 1.24
CA MET A 192 -1.63 5.93 2.62
C MET A 192 -3.15 6.01 2.74
N LEU A 193 -3.81 6.76 1.86
CA LEU A 193 -5.27 6.88 1.87
C LEU A 193 -5.95 5.55 1.54
N ALA A 194 -5.43 4.81 0.56
CA ALA A 194 -5.98 3.52 0.14
C ALA A 194 -5.86 2.46 1.24
N ASP A 195 -4.70 2.38 1.92
CA ASP A 195 -4.46 1.51 3.06
C ASP A 195 -5.46 1.80 4.19
N CYS A 196 -5.58 3.07 4.61
CA CYS A 196 -6.52 3.45 5.67
C CYS A 196 -7.97 3.14 5.28
N CYS A 197 -8.36 3.37 4.03
CA CYS A 197 -9.73 3.09 3.56
C CYS A 197 -10.00 1.58 3.48
N GLU A 198 -9.06 0.77 2.96
CA GLU A 198 -9.21 -0.69 2.88
C GLU A 198 -9.37 -1.29 4.28
N ALA A 199 -8.50 -0.94 5.21
CA ALA A 199 -8.56 -1.44 6.57
C ALA A 199 -9.87 -1.05 7.28
N ALA A 200 -10.34 0.19 7.10
CA ALA A 200 -11.58 0.68 7.71
C ALA A 200 -12.82 0.01 7.09
N VAL A 201 -12.90 -0.09 5.77
CA VAL A 201 -14.03 -0.73 5.07
C VAL A 201 -14.10 -2.21 5.40
N ARG A 202 -12.97 -2.92 5.43
CA ARG A 202 -12.89 -4.33 5.84
C ARG A 202 -13.39 -4.56 7.27
N SER A 203 -13.25 -3.58 8.15
CA SER A 203 -13.70 -3.68 9.55
C SER A 203 -15.21 -3.52 9.74
N LEU A 204 -15.96 -3.09 8.70
CA LEU A 204 -17.41 -2.83 8.81
C LEU A 204 -18.29 -4.10 8.91
N GLY A 205 -17.75 -5.30 8.65
CA GLY A 205 -18.55 -6.53 8.61
C GLY A 205 -19.54 -6.52 7.45
N ASP A 206 -20.84 -6.61 7.72
CA ASP A 206 -21.90 -6.46 6.71
C ASP A 206 -21.96 -5.00 6.24
N CYS A 207 -21.41 -4.77 5.07
CA CYS A 207 -21.13 -3.43 4.57
C CYS A 207 -22.07 -3.10 3.42
N THR A 208 -23.12 -2.32 3.68
CA THR A 208 -23.92 -1.74 2.61
C THR A 208 -23.10 -0.74 1.79
N ARG A 209 -23.55 -0.46 0.58
CA ARG A 209 -22.90 0.52 -0.30
C ARG A 209 -22.77 1.88 0.40
N GLU A 210 -23.84 2.33 1.03
CA GLU A 210 -23.91 3.62 1.74
C GLU A 210 -22.94 3.68 2.91
N ALA A 211 -22.81 2.58 3.67
CA ALA A 211 -21.85 2.49 4.78
C ALA A 211 -20.39 2.55 4.28
N ARG A 212 -20.09 1.91 3.15
CA ARG A 212 -18.77 1.99 2.50
C ARG A 212 -18.44 3.41 2.06
N GLU A 213 -19.37 4.04 1.33
CA GLU A 213 -19.20 5.41 0.84
C GLU A 213 -18.96 6.39 2.00
N ALA A 214 -19.78 6.28 3.05
CA ALA A 214 -19.63 7.10 4.25
C ALA A 214 -18.29 6.85 4.97
N MET A 215 -17.83 5.60 5.03
CA MET A 215 -16.54 5.27 5.66
C MET A 215 -15.36 5.82 4.86
N VAL A 216 -15.35 5.64 3.54
CA VAL A 216 -14.32 6.19 2.65
C VAL A 216 -14.24 7.71 2.79
N HIS A 217 -15.40 8.39 2.74
CA HIS A 217 -15.48 9.83 2.96
C HIS A 217 -14.87 10.21 4.31
N LYS A 218 -15.32 9.58 5.39
CA LYS A 218 -14.85 9.85 6.75
C LYS A 218 -13.32 9.69 6.89
N ILE A 219 -12.75 8.64 6.31
CA ILE A 219 -11.30 8.38 6.40
C ILE A 219 -10.52 9.43 5.62
N ILE A 220 -10.87 9.69 4.36
CA ILE A 220 -10.12 10.62 3.51
C ILE A 220 -10.15 12.03 4.09
N TRP A 221 -11.34 12.54 4.40
CA TRP A 221 -11.52 13.90 4.94
C TRP A 221 -11.02 14.00 6.38
N GLY A 222 -11.11 12.91 7.16
CA GLY A 222 -10.50 12.84 8.48
C GLY A 222 -8.99 13.04 8.42
N LYS A 223 -8.28 12.40 7.47
CA LYS A 223 -6.83 12.59 7.30
C LYS A 223 -6.41 14.00 6.90
N LEU A 224 -7.31 14.78 6.33
CA LEU A 224 -7.06 16.19 5.99
C LEU A 224 -7.32 17.12 7.17
N THR A 225 -8.18 16.73 8.12
CA THR A 225 -8.69 17.62 9.19
C THR A 225 -8.30 17.18 10.61
N ASP A 226 -7.63 16.05 10.78
CA ASP A 226 -7.24 15.49 12.08
C ASP A 226 -6.17 16.29 12.84
N GLY A 227 -5.66 17.37 12.24
CA GLY A 227 -4.60 18.21 12.81
C GLY A 227 -3.19 17.64 12.69
N GLU A 228 -3.02 16.39 12.23
CA GLU A 228 -1.72 15.75 12.00
C GLU A 228 -1.09 16.17 10.67
N ASN A 229 -1.90 16.68 9.73
CA ASN A 229 -1.46 17.16 8.42
C ASN A 229 -0.59 16.15 7.66
N GLN A 230 -0.98 14.87 7.63
CA GLN A 230 -0.17 13.80 7.03
C GLN A 230 0.10 14.01 5.53
N LEU A 231 -0.74 14.76 4.83
CA LEU A 231 -0.63 15.04 3.40
C LEU A 231 -0.01 16.43 3.08
N SER A 232 0.51 17.15 4.08
CA SER A 232 0.97 18.53 3.92
C SER A 232 2.20 18.71 3.02
N GLU A 233 2.95 17.66 2.78
CA GLU A 233 4.16 17.69 1.95
C GLU A 233 3.92 17.29 0.49
N VAL A 234 2.66 16.98 0.14
CA VAL A 234 2.28 16.50 -1.20
C VAL A 234 1.40 17.52 -1.90
N PRO A 235 1.69 17.88 -3.18
CA PRO A 235 0.89 18.82 -3.95
C PRO A 235 -0.41 18.16 -4.45
N LEU A 236 -1.37 17.92 -3.55
CA LEU A 236 -2.72 17.46 -3.86
C LEU A 236 -3.71 18.60 -3.69
N THR A 237 -4.54 18.80 -4.70
CA THR A 237 -5.66 19.77 -4.65
C THR A 237 -6.89 19.11 -4.03
N LEU A 238 -7.87 19.90 -3.58
CA LEU A 238 -9.17 19.38 -3.15
C LEU A 238 -9.91 18.65 -4.27
N ALA A 239 -9.68 19.04 -5.52
CA ALA A 239 -10.22 18.34 -6.69
C ALA A 239 -9.59 16.95 -6.86
N ASP A 240 -8.28 16.81 -6.61
CA ASP A 240 -7.59 15.52 -6.60
C ASP A 240 -8.15 14.63 -5.49
N ILE A 241 -8.32 15.16 -4.28
CA ILE A 241 -8.90 14.42 -3.15
C ILE A 241 -10.30 13.89 -3.47
N SER A 242 -11.18 14.75 -4.04
CA SER A 242 -12.51 14.32 -4.46
C SER A 242 -12.46 13.24 -5.57
N SER A 243 -11.47 13.33 -6.46
CA SER A 243 -11.28 12.33 -7.53
C SER A 243 -10.78 10.99 -6.99
N ILE A 244 -9.86 11.01 -6.01
CA ILE A 244 -9.38 9.84 -5.28
C ILE A 244 -10.54 9.15 -4.56
N GLU A 245 -11.35 9.91 -3.82
CA GLU A 245 -12.52 9.40 -3.10
C GLU A 245 -13.49 8.66 -4.03
N LYS A 246 -13.89 9.30 -5.13
CA LYS A 246 -14.78 8.70 -6.14
C LYS A 246 -14.18 7.43 -6.76
N SER A 247 -12.85 7.43 -7.00
CA SER A 247 -12.15 6.26 -7.52
C SER A 247 -12.18 5.10 -6.52
N PHE A 248 -11.92 5.37 -5.24
CA PHE A 248 -11.97 4.33 -4.20
C PHE A 248 -13.36 3.73 -4.06
N ILE A 249 -14.42 4.56 -3.99
CA ILE A 249 -15.81 4.10 -3.92
C ILE A 249 -16.13 3.17 -5.10
N ARG A 250 -15.75 3.56 -6.31
CA ARG A 250 -15.95 2.74 -7.51
C ARG A 250 -15.22 1.41 -7.44
N THR A 251 -13.95 1.42 -7.02
CA THR A 251 -13.11 0.23 -6.94
C THR A 251 -13.64 -0.73 -5.88
N PHE A 252 -14.06 -0.24 -4.72
CA PHE A 252 -14.72 -1.07 -3.70
C PHE A 252 -16.00 -1.73 -4.21
N GLY A 253 -16.79 -1.05 -5.04
CA GLY A 253 -17.96 -1.65 -5.68
C GLY A 253 -17.62 -2.86 -6.57
N GLY A 254 -16.42 -2.88 -7.16
CA GLY A 254 -15.93 -4.03 -7.93
C GLY A 254 -15.29 -5.13 -7.09
N LEU A 255 -14.60 -4.77 -6.00
CA LEU A 255 -13.93 -5.72 -5.11
C LEU A 255 -14.90 -6.48 -4.20
N MET A 256 -15.95 -5.81 -3.76
CA MET A 256 -16.97 -6.36 -2.88
C MET A 256 -18.25 -6.55 -3.69
N HIS A 257 -18.44 -7.73 -4.30
CA HIS A 257 -19.71 -8.08 -4.91
C HIS A 257 -20.78 -8.14 -3.83
N ASP A 258 -21.83 -7.35 -3.98
CA ASP A 258 -23.04 -7.50 -3.17
C ASP A 258 -23.54 -8.94 -3.39
N ARG A 259 -23.62 -9.74 -2.32
CA ARG A 259 -24.18 -11.09 -2.40
C ARG A 259 -25.61 -10.97 -2.90
N ILE A 260 -25.89 -11.58 -4.05
CA ILE A 260 -27.27 -11.78 -4.48
C ILE A 260 -27.86 -12.77 -3.47
N GLU A 261 -28.82 -12.30 -2.66
CA GLU A 261 -29.63 -13.20 -1.84
C GLU A 261 -30.46 -14.08 -2.79
N TYR A 262 -30.07 -15.34 -2.92
CA TYR A 262 -30.92 -16.32 -3.59
C TYR A 262 -32.12 -16.57 -2.68
N PRO A 263 -33.37 -16.44 -3.21
CA PRO A 263 -34.55 -16.78 -2.43
C PRO A 263 -34.43 -18.22 -1.91
N GLU A 264 -34.64 -18.43 -0.62
CA GLU A 264 -34.73 -19.79 -0.08
C GLU A 264 -35.84 -20.54 -0.84
N GLU A 265 -35.50 -21.67 -1.45
CA GLU A 265 -36.50 -22.56 -2.04
C GLU A 265 -37.54 -22.90 -0.97
N ALA A 266 -38.79 -22.52 -1.25
CA ALA A 266 -39.90 -22.88 -0.37
C ALA A 266 -39.89 -24.39 -0.18
N LYS A 267 -39.67 -24.86 1.04
CA LYS A 267 -39.82 -26.26 1.40
C LYS A 267 -41.24 -26.68 1.02
N LYS A 268 -41.35 -27.50 -0.02
CA LYS A 268 -42.62 -28.19 -0.33
C LYS A 268 -42.91 -29.14 0.83
N GLU A 269 -44.01 -28.87 1.53
CA GLU A 269 -44.65 -29.82 2.45
C GLU A 269 -45.18 -31.06 1.70
#